data_be4d0a846e63cd8ca684a4e801e1b2df
#
_entry.id   be4d0a846e63cd8ca684a4e801e1b2df
#
_cell.length_a   1.000
_cell.length_b   1.000
_cell.length_c   1.000
_cell.angle_alpha   90.00
_cell.angle_beta   90.00
_cell.angle_gamma   90.00
#
_symmetry.space_group_name_H-M   'P 1'
#
loop_
_entity.id
_entity.type
_entity.pdbx_description
1 polymer ?
#
loop_
_entity_poly.entity_id
_entity_poly.type
_entity_poly.pdbx_seq_one_letter_code
_entity_poly.pdbx_strand_id
1 'polypeptide(L)'
;MTEKFQQSIADSLEIDLQLLPHLPFLLQDLWALGSSLEQIIQVLKPLQLPKEEFRALDLGCGKGAVSIRLAEEYGIRVLGIDAMTPFLEVARQKARQHRVDLLCEFQESDIHEFVKTDRVFDLVVLASLGGILGNFRQTISKLRRQVRENGYIIIDDGYLRKGSRLNRKGYEHCRSHKEAVTELTSYGDLLLQEVSTQDLTRQINRHYFAVIEKRGKQLLSAHPELESLIKNYIELQAEENRVIEEKIAGALWLLQKGRENHT
;
A
#
# COMPACT_ATOMS: atom_id res chain seq x y z
N MET A 1 10.45 8.03 -17.27
CA MET A 1 11.02 6.98 -16.37
C MET A 1 12.25 6.34 -17.00
N THR A 2 13.30 6.05 -16.22
CA THR A 2 14.45 5.26 -16.70
C THR A 2 14.09 3.78 -16.78
N GLU A 3 14.75 3.01 -17.68
CA GLU A 3 14.51 1.55 -17.80
C GLU A 3 14.72 0.81 -16.47
N LYS A 4 15.76 1.20 -15.70
CA LYS A 4 16.02 0.65 -14.36
C LYS A 4 14.86 0.88 -13.39
N PHE A 5 14.19 2.02 -13.47
CA PHE A 5 13.05 2.33 -12.61
C PHE A 5 11.81 1.54 -13.03
N GLN A 6 11.57 1.39 -14.33
CA GLN A 6 10.50 0.53 -14.85
C GLN A 6 10.69 -0.93 -14.42
N GLN A 7 11.92 -1.44 -14.47
CA GLN A 7 12.24 -2.78 -14.00
C GLN A 7 11.97 -2.94 -12.50
N SER A 8 12.32 -1.94 -11.68
CA SER A 8 12.03 -1.95 -10.24
C SER A 8 10.52 -2.03 -9.96
N ILE A 9 9.71 -1.29 -10.73
CA ILE A 9 8.24 -1.33 -10.62
C ILE A 9 7.73 -2.73 -11.05
N ALA A 10 8.18 -3.23 -12.19
CA ALA A 10 7.78 -4.53 -12.70
C ALA A 10 8.11 -5.66 -11.71
N ASP A 11 9.31 -5.61 -11.11
CA ASP A 11 9.75 -6.57 -10.08
C ASP A 11 8.88 -6.50 -8.81
N SER A 12 8.49 -5.31 -8.37
CA SER A 12 7.66 -5.13 -7.17
C SER A 12 6.21 -5.59 -7.37
N LEU A 13 5.72 -5.56 -8.60
CA LEU A 13 4.37 -5.97 -8.98
C LEU A 13 4.32 -7.40 -9.55
N GLU A 14 5.45 -8.12 -9.53
CA GLU A 14 5.60 -9.46 -10.11
C GLU A 14 5.04 -9.54 -11.56
N ILE A 15 5.24 -8.50 -12.36
CA ILE A 15 4.78 -8.39 -13.74
C ILE A 15 5.97 -8.33 -14.71
N ASP A 16 5.82 -8.95 -15.89
CA ASP A 16 6.82 -8.78 -16.94
C ASP A 16 6.87 -7.33 -17.45
N LEU A 17 8.06 -6.84 -17.75
CA LEU A 17 8.26 -5.47 -18.22
C LEU A 17 7.44 -5.14 -19.47
N GLN A 18 7.22 -6.10 -20.36
CA GLN A 18 6.39 -5.92 -21.56
C GLN A 18 4.90 -5.77 -21.23
N LEU A 19 4.44 -6.34 -20.11
CA LEU A 19 3.05 -6.16 -19.62
C LEU A 19 2.85 -4.89 -18.79
N LEU A 20 3.93 -4.25 -18.30
CA LEU A 20 3.82 -3.06 -17.47
C LEU A 20 2.99 -1.93 -18.11
N PRO A 21 3.09 -1.63 -19.44
CA PRO A 21 2.23 -0.64 -20.09
C PRO A 21 0.73 -1.00 -20.07
N HIS A 22 0.39 -2.28 -19.95
CA HIS A 22 -0.98 -2.79 -19.92
C HIS A 22 -1.56 -2.91 -18.50
N LEU A 23 -0.74 -2.71 -17.46
CA LEU A 23 -1.18 -2.81 -16.07
C LEU A 23 -2.34 -1.85 -15.73
N PRO A 24 -2.37 -0.58 -16.20
CA PRO A 24 -3.52 0.31 -15.98
C PRO A 24 -4.83 -0.26 -16.53
N PHE A 25 -4.80 -0.97 -17.66
CA PHE A 25 -5.97 -1.66 -18.23
C PHE A 25 -6.38 -2.88 -17.38
N LEU A 26 -5.41 -3.72 -16.98
CA LEU A 26 -5.66 -4.91 -16.17
C LEU A 26 -6.34 -4.56 -14.83
N LEU A 27 -5.95 -3.43 -14.24
CA LEU A 27 -6.44 -2.98 -12.94
C LEU A 27 -7.53 -1.88 -13.03
N GLN A 28 -8.04 -1.54 -14.23
CA GLN A 28 -8.89 -0.35 -14.40
C GLN A 28 -10.18 -0.34 -13.55
N ASP A 29 -10.76 -1.51 -13.29
CA ASP A 29 -12.00 -1.64 -12.51
C ASP A 29 -11.76 -1.62 -10.99
N LEU A 30 -10.49 -1.59 -10.56
CA LEU A 30 -10.10 -1.55 -9.15
C LEU A 30 -9.69 -0.14 -8.75
N TRP A 31 -10.21 0.36 -7.64
CA TRP A 31 -9.83 1.67 -7.10
C TRP A 31 -8.85 1.54 -5.93
N ALA A 32 -9.18 0.78 -4.91
CA ALA A 32 -8.41 0.70 -3.65
C ALA A 32 -7.14 -0.14 -3.73
N LEU A 33 -6.92 -0.89 -4.84
CA LEU A 33 -5.72 -1.68 -5.13
C LEU A 33 -5.24 -2.57 -3.95
N GLY A 34 -6.19 -3.19 -3.23
CA GLY A 34 -5.88 -4.13 -2.15
C GLY A 34 -5.94 -3.55 -0.73
N SER A 35 -5.90 -2.23 -0.55
CA SER A 35 -5.90 -1.61 0.78
C SER A 35 -7.20 -1.82 1.56
N SER A 36 -7.07 -1.99 2.89
CA SER A 36 -8.17 -2.10 3.86
C SER A 36 -8.77 -0.72 4.16
N LEU A 37 -9.31 -0.06 3.14
CA LEU A 37 -9.69 1.35 3.13
C LEU A 37 -10.57 1.76 4.32
N GLU A 38 -11.67 1.05 4.57
CA GLU A 38 -12.59 1.40 5.66
C GLU A 38 -11.94 1.23 7.04
N GLN A 39 -11.07 0.24 7.23
CA GLN A 39 -10.34 0.03 8.48
C GLN A 39 -9.32 1.16 8.71
N ILE A 40 -8.62 1.62 7.65
CA ILE A 40 -7.71 2.77 7.73
C ILE A 40 -8.48 4.00 8.23
N ILE A 41 -9.66 4.24 7.69
CA ILE A 41 -10.51 5.36 8.15
C ILE A 41 -10.96 5.15 9.60
N GLN A 42 -11.43 3.95 9.96
CA GLN A 42 -11.99 3.69 11.30
C GLN A 42 -10.96 3.83 12.44
N VAL A 43 -9.71 3.37 12.25
CA VAL A 43 -8.69 3.44 13.31
C VAL A 43 -8.28 4.88 13.65
N LEU A 44 -8.51 5.84 12.76
CA LEU A 44 -8.19 7.25 12.98
C LEU A 44 -9.31 8.02 13.71
N LYS A 45 -10.55 7.53 13.73
CA LYS A 45 -11.69 8.24 14.35
C LYS A 45 -11.46 8.68 15.79
N PRO A 46 -10.86 7.85 16.68
CA PRO A 46 -10.62 8.25 18.07
C PRO A 46 -9.63 9.40 18.24
N LEU A 47 -8.79 9.67 17.22
CA LEU A 47 -7.69 10.63 17.34
C LEU A 47 -8.13 12.11 17.19
N GLN A 48 -9.37 12.39 16.76
CA GLN A 48 -9.89 13.74 16.59
C GLN A 48 -8.92 14.69 15.85
N LEU A 49 -8.50 14.28 14.65
CA LEU A 49 -7.47 14.97 13.87
C LEU A 49 -7.83 16.45 13.61
N PRO A 50 -6.91 17.40 13.83
CA PRO A 50 -7.13 18.80 13.53
C PRO A 50 -7.14 19.05 12.02
N LYS A 51 -8.29 19.51 11.46
CA LYS A 51 -8.57 19.50 10.03
C LYS A 51 -7.59 20.31 9.17
N GLU A 52 -7.28 21.53 9.53
CA GLU A 52 -6.60 22.47 8.62
C GLU A 52 -5.07 22.33 8.59
N GLU A 53 -4.47 21.93 9.70
CA GLU A 53 -3.01 21.86 9.87
C GLU A 53 -2.46 20.45 9.68
N PHE A 54 -3.32 19.42 9.75
CA PHE A 54 -2.91 18.02 9.71
C PHE A 54 -2.58 17.58 8.28
N ARG A 55 -1.37 17.06 8.11
CA ARG A 55 -0.84 16.63 6.82
C ARG A 55 -0.55 15.14 6.83
N ALA A 56 -1.14 14.40 5.90
CA ALA A 56 -0.88 12.99 5.71
C ALA A 56 -0.02 12.74 4.47
N LEU A 57 0.78 11.68 4.52
CA LEU A 57 1.51 11.11 3.41
C LEU A 57 0.94 9.70 3.14
N ASP A 58 0.58 9.43 1.91
CA ASP A 58 0.11 8.12 1.41
C ASP A 58 1.16 7.58 0.44
N LEU A 59 1.99 6.65 0.90
CA LEU A 59 3.08 6.06 0.13
C LEU A 59 2.57 4.88 -0.69
N GLY A 60 2.78 4.93 -2.01
CA GLY A 60 2.23 3.97 -2.96
C GLY A 60 0.71 4.13 -3.10
N CYS A 61 0.26 5.37 -3.21
CA CYS A 61 -1.15 5.75 -3.18
C CYS A 61 -2.01 5.17 -4.32
N GLY A 62 -1.37 4.60 -5.36
CA GLY A 62 -2.05 4.05 -6.52
C GLY A 62 -3.03 5.05 -7.16
N LYS A 63 -4.30 4.68 -7.20
CA LYS A 63 -5.38 5.51 -7.74
C LYS A 63 -6.02 6.44 -6.70
N GLY A 64 -5.31 6.70 -5.58
CA GLY A 64 -5.65 7.70 -4.58
C GLY A 64 -6.81 7.32 -3.65
N ALA A 65 -7.16 6.03 -3.53
CA ALA A 65 -8.33 5.64 -2.73
C ALA A 65 -8.19 6.04 -1.26
N VAL A 66 -7.06 5.73 -0.62
CA VAL A 66 -6.77 6.10 0.77
C VAL A 66 -6.68 7.61 0.91
N SER A 67 -5.89 8.26 0.05
CA SER A 67 -5.70 9.72 0.06
C SER A 67 -7.03 10.48 0.00
N ILE A 68 -7.90 10.11 -0.94
CA ILE A 68 -9.20 10.77 -1.16
C ILE A 68 -10.13 10.54 0.03
N ARG A 69 -10.20 9.31 0.56
CA ARG A 69 -11.06 9.01 1.70
C ARG A 69 -10.60 9.69 2.99
N LEU A 70 -9.29 9.83 3.20
CA LEU A 70 -8.74 10.62 4.31
C LEU A 70 -9.14 12.11 4.19
N ALA A 71 -9.04 12.67 2.99
CA ALA A 71 -9.42 14.06 2.74
C ALA A 71 -10.93 14.28 2.92
N GLU A 72 -11.79 13.37 2.44
CA GLU A 72 -13.24 13.43 2.59
C GLU A 72 -13.69 13.35 4.05
N GLU A 73 -13.21 12.33 4.76
CA GLU A 73 -13.69 12.05 6.12
C GLU A 73 -13.17 13.05 7.14
N TYR A 74 -11.90 13.47 7.01
CA TYR A 74 -11.24 14.29 8.02
C TYR A 74 -10.99 15.72 7.59
N GLY A 75 -11.13 16.08 6.31
CA GLY A 75 -10.83 17.41 5.81
C GLY A 75 -9.34 17.78 5.89
N ILE A 76 -8.45 16.78 5.93
CA ILE A 76 -6.98 16.95 6.05
C ILE A 76 -6.31 17.02 4.67
N ARG A 77 -5.12 17.61 4.64
CA ARG A 77 -4.31 17.63 3.42
C ARG A 77 -3.53 16.32 3.26
N VAL A 78 -3.56 15.73 2.07
CA VAL A 78 -2.89 14.48 1.77
C VAL A 78 -1.97 14.62 0.57
N LEU A 79 -0.71 14.20 0.73
CA LEU A 79 0.20 13.96 -0.37
C LEU A 79 0.23 12.48 -0.69
N GLY A 80 -0.21 12.10 -1.88
CA GLY A 80 -0.08 10.73 -2.41
C GLY A 80 1.15 10.61 -3.29
N ILE A 81 1.97 9.59 -3.05
CA ILE A 81 3.16 9.25 -3.83
C ILE A 81 2.95 7.92 -4.52
N ASP A 82 3.17 7.87 -5.83
CA ASP A 82 3.17 6.62 -6.60
C ASP A 82 4.13 6.71 -7.78
N ALA A 83 4.61 5.56 -8.25
CA ALA A 83 5.51 5.46 -9.38
C ALA A 83 4.77 5.47 -10.75
N MET A 84 3.47 5.14 -10.74
CA MET A 84 2.66 4.94 -11.94
C MET A 84 1.87 6.19 -12.31
N THR A 85 2.40 7.01 -13.24
CA THR A 85 1.70 8.20 -13.75
C THR A 85 0.24 7.94 -14.15
N PRO A 86 -0.11 6.84 -14.85
CA PRO A 86 -1.50 6.55 -15.20
C PRO A 86 -2.42 6.36 -13.99
N PHE A 87 -1.90 5.84 -12.88
CA PHE A 87 -2.67 5.73 -11.63
C PHE A 87 -2.89 7.09 -10.99
N LEU A 88 -1.86 7.95 -10.99
CA LEU A 88 -1.96 9.31 -10.46
C LEU A 88 -2.94 10.19 -11.28
N GLU A 89 -3.05 9.97 -12.59
CA GLU A 89 -4.05 10.63 -13.42
C GLU A 89 -5.48 10.25 -12.99
N VAL A 90 -5.72 8.96 -12.75
CA VAL A 90 -6.99 8.47 -12.20
C VAL A 90 -7.23 9.06 -10.79
N ALA A 91 -6.20 9.10 -9.94
CA ALA A 91 -6.30 9.69 -8.60
C ALA A 91 -6.72 11.16 -8.65
N ARG A 92 -6.10 11.98 -9.51
CA ARG A 92 -6.47 13.40 -9.72
C ARG A 92 -7.91 13.54 -10.24
N GLN A 93 -8.32 12.69 -11.18
CA GLN A 93 -9.70 12.70 -11.69
C GLN A 93 -10.70 12.36 -10.58
N LYS A 94 -10.42 11.31 -9.78
CA LYS A 94 -11.28 10.91 -8.67
C LYS A 94 -11.33 11.98 -7.57
N ALA A 95 -10.21 12.61 -7.21
CA ALA A 95 -10.20 13.71 -6.23
C ALA A 95 -11.15 14.85 -6.63
N ARG A 96 -11.18 15.20 -7.94
CA ARG A 96 -12.17 16.18 -8.45
C ARG A 96 -13.60 15.67 -8.36
N GLN A 97 -13.86 14.39 -8.70
CA GLN A 97 -15.19 13.78 -8.58
C GLN A 97 -15.71 13.80 -7.14
N HIS A 98 -14.81 13.57 -6.19
CA HIS A 98 -15.08 13.59 -4.75
C HIS A 98 -14.99 15.00 -4.12
N ARG A 99 -14.66 16.04 -4.90
CA ARG A 99 -14.56 17.45 -4.47
C ARG A 99 -13.52 17.68 -3.36
N VAL A 100 -12.43 16.93 -3.40
CA VAL A 100 -11.29 17.04 -2.46
C VAL A 100 -9.96 17.33 -3.17
N ASP A 101 -10.01 17.76 -4.42
CA ASP A 101 -8.83 18.06 -5.24
C ASP A 101 -7.95 19.18 -4.67
N LEU A 102 -8.50 20.08 -3.86
CA LEU A 102 -7.74 21.09 -3.14
C LEU A 102 -7.03 20.56 -1.89
N LEU A 103 -7.41 19.38 -1.40
CA LEU A 103 -6.83 18.72 -0.24
C LEU A 103 -5.85 17.62 -0.63
N CYS A 104 -5.94 17.08 -1.85
CA CYS A 104 -5.12 15.97 -2.33
C CYS A 104 -4.11 16.43 -3.38
N GLU A 105 -2.84 16.26 -3.08
CA GLU A 105 -1.74 16.41 -4.03
C GLU A 105 -1.22 15.01 -4.42
N PHE A 106 -0.95 14.78 -5.71
CA PHE A 106 -0.41 13.50 -6.21
C PHE A 106 0.88 13.74 -6.98
N GLN A 107 1.95 13.10 -6.53
CA GLN A 107 3.30 13.26 -7.06
C GLN A 107 3.87 11.91 -7.54
N GLU A 108 4.40 11.90 -8.77
CA GLU A 108 5.17 10.77 -9.27
C GLU A 108 6.53 10.75 -8.59
N SER A 109 6.83 9.65 -7.90
CA SER A 109 8.14 9.42 -7.28
C SER A 109 8.35 7.94 -6.95
N ASP A 110 9.61 7.51 -6.94
CA ASP A 110 10.02 6.26 -6.33
C ASP A 110 9.89 6.37 -4.80
N ILE A 111 9.18 5.45 -4.20
CA ILE A 111 9.01 5.37 -2.74
C ILE A 111 10.37 5.26 -2.00
N HIS A 112 11.34 4.54 -2.59
CA HIS A 112 12.68 4.38 -2.01
C HIS A 112 13.46 5.70 -2.00
N GLU A 113 13.25 6.56 -2.99
CA GLU A 113 13.87 7.89 -3.03
C GLU A 113 13.09 8.87 -2.15
N PHE A 114 11.76 8.80 -2.16
CA PHE A 114 10.94 9.71 -1.38
C PHE A 114 11.20 9.59 0.14
N VAL A 115 11.33 8.36 0.67
CA VAL A 115 11.58 8.14 2.11
C VAL A 115 12.97 8.61 2.57
N LYS A 116 13.84 9.06 1.66
CA LYS A 116 15.14 9.68 1.99
C LYS A 116 15.04 11.20 2.15
N THR A 117 13.92 11.82 1.77
CA THR A 117 13.72 13.28 1.88
C THR A 117 13.47 13.68 3.34
N ASP A 118 13.67 14.97 3.64
CA ASP A 118 13.46 15.53 4.99
C ASP A 118 12.00 16.06 5.17
N ARG A 119 11.07 15.67 4.29
CA ARG A 119 9.65 16.06 4.43
C ARG A 119 9.03 15.29 5.57
N VAL A 120 8.26 15.98 6.43
CA VAL A 120 7.61 15.38 7.59
C VAL A 120 6.10 15.65 7.60
N PHE A 121 5.36 14.68 8.11
CA PHE A 121 3.90 14.63 8.12
C PHE A 121 3.39 14.26 9.52
N ASP A 122 2.12 14.54 9.78
CA ASP A 122 1.46 14.13 11.02
C ASP A 122 1.02 12.66 10.97
N LEU A 123 0.74 12.15 9.76
CA LEU A 123 0.38 10.76 9.49
C LEU A 123 1.14 10.26 8.26
N VAL A 124 1.71 9.08 8.33
CA VAL A 124 2.22 8.33 7.16
C VAL A 124 1.46 7.02 7.04
N VAL A 125 0.94 6.76 5.85
CA VAL A 125 0.25 5.51 5.51
C VAL A 125 1.10 4.72 4.52
N LEU A 126 1.29 3.43 4.82
CA LEU A 126 1.87 2.42 3.94
C LEU A 126 0.87 1.27 3.87
N ALA A 127 0.07 1.19 2.80
CA ALA A 127 -1.01 0.24 2.70
C ALA A 127 -0.84 -0.69 1.49
N SER A 128 -0.90 -2.01 1.75
CA SER A 128 -0.87 -3.07 0.73
C SER A 128 0.33 -3.04 -0.22
N LEU A 129 1.49 -2.70 0.31
CA LEU A 129 2.75 -2.64 -0.45
C LEU A 129 3.75 -3.74 -0.01
N GLY A 130 3.37 -4.57 0.95
CA GLY A 130 4.21 -5.64 1.46
C GLY A 130 5.58 -5.15 1.91
N GLY A 131 6.61 -5.97 1.70
CA GLY A 131 7.98 -5.69 2.09
C GLY A 131 8.75 -4.70 1.21
N ILE A 132 8.10 -3.79 0.50
CA ILE A 132 8.76 -2.84 -0.43
C ILE A 132 9.87 -2.01 0.26
N LEU A 133 9.72 -1.69 1.52
CA LEU A 133 10.73 -0.96 2.30
C LEU A 133 11.62 -1.88 3.15
N GLY A 134 11.50 -3.20 3.01
CA GLY A 134 12.21 -4.23 3.76
C GLY A 134 11.34 -4.88 4.84
N ASN A 135 11.96 -5.48 5.89
CA ASN A 135 11.20 -6.02 7.02
C ASN A 135 10.56 -4.88 7.86
N PHE A 136 9.67 -5.21 8.80
CA PHE A 136 8.94 -4.22 9.58
C PHE A 136 9.86 -3.25 10.32
N ARG A 137 10.98 -3.73 10.87
CA ARG A 137 11.95 -2.86 11.53
C ARG A 137 12.58 -1.85 10.56
N GLN A 138 12.98 -2.30 9.36
CA GLN A 138 13.54 -1.43 8.32
C GLN A 138 12.48 -0.44 7.81
N THR A 139 11.27 -0.90 7.62
CA THR A 139 10.12 -0.07 7.21
C THR A 139 9.88 1.05 8.23
N ILE A 140 9.72 0.71 9.52
CA ILE A 140 9.53 1.70 10.58
C ILE A 140 10.70 2.69 10.65
N SER A 141 11.96 2.23 10.55
CA SER A 141 13.13 3.12 10.54
C SER A 141 13.05 4.19 9.45
N LYS A 142 12.54 3.84 8.26
CA LYS A 142 12.36 4.77 7.14
C LYS A 142 11.17 5.68 7.35
N LEU A 143 10.01 5.13 7.74
CA LEU A 143 8.78 5.90 7.91
C LEU A 143 8.89 6.92 9.07
N ARG A 144 9.56 6.58 10.16
CA ARG A 144 9.79 7.51 11.29
C ARG A 144 10.45 8.83 10.88
N ARG A 145 11.31 8.81 9.85
CA ARG A 145 11.95 10.02 9.31
C ARG A 145 10.94 10.96 8.64
N GLN A 146 9.82 10.42 8.18
CA GLN A 146 8.74 11.14 7.50
C GLN A 146 7.62 11.54 8.48
N VAL A 147 7.72 11.17 9.77
CA VAL A 147 6.68 11.42 10.77
C VAL A 147 7.21 12.37 11.83
N ARG A 148 6.40 13.41 12.16
CA ARG A 148 6.68 14.31 13.27
C ARG A 148 6.69 13.58 14.60
N GLU A 149 7.33 14.19 15.63
CA GLU A 149 7.18 13.71 17.01
C GLU A 149 5.72 13.65 17.42
N ASN A 150 5.31 12.53 18.04
CA ASN A 150 3.93 12.18 18.40
C ASN A 150 2.98 12.02 17.19
N GLY A 151 3.48 12.04 15.96
CA GLY A 151 2.70 11.74 14.76
C GLY A 151 2.41 10.25 14.62
N TYR A 152 1.69 9.87 13.57
CA TYR A 152 1.14 8.53 13.43
C TYR A 152 1.66 7.81 12.21
N ILE A 153 1.73 6.48 12.30
CA ILE A 153 2.06 5.58 11.19
C ILE A 153 0.96 4.54 11.09
N ILE A 154 0.43 4.35 9.88
CA ILE A 154 -0.45 3.23 9.55
C ILE A 154 0.30 2.29 8.64
N ILE A 155 0.28 0.99 8.98
CA ILE A 155 0.73 -0.10 8.11
C ILE A 155 -0.43 -1.07 7.93
N ASP A 156 -0.85 -1.29 6.69
CA ASP A 156 -1.84 -2.29 6.28
C ASP A 156 -1.12 -3.39 5.52
N ASP A 157 -0.89 -4.53 6.17
CA ASP A 157 -0.10 -5.66 5.69
C ASP A 157 -0.59 -6.96 6.36
N GLY A 158 0.31 -7.86 6.70
CA GLY A 158 0.00 -9.10 7.40
C GLY A 158 1.21 -9.76 8.05
N TYR A 159 0.94 -10.83 8.77
CA TYR A 159 1.93 -11.65 9.43
C TYR A 159 1.67 -13.15 9.17
N LEU A 160 2.68 -13.99 9.36
CA LEU A 160 2.55 -15.43 9.19
C LEU A 160 1.58 -16.03 10.21
N ARG A 161 0.60 -16.80 9.72
CA ARG A 161 -0.26 -17.62 10.58
C ARG A 161 0.57 -18.60 11.39
N LYS A 162 0.08 -18.94 12.58
CA LYS A 162 0.73 -19.91 13.47
C LYS A 162 1.01 -21.23 12.72
N GLY A 163 2.27 -21.67 12.77
CA GLY A 163 2.73 -22.89 12.10
C GLY A 163 3.00 -22.75 10.59
N SER A 164 2.72 -21.58 10.00
CA SER A 164 3.03 -21.34 8.58
C SER A 164 4.51 -21.05 8.38
N ARG A 165 5.02 -21.51 7.25
CA ARG A 165 6.33 -21.12 6.71
C ARG A 165 6.12 -20.63 5.29
N LEU A 166 6.80 -19.57 4.92
CA LEU A 166 6.68 -18.98 3.61
C LEU A 166 8.08 -18.69 3.06
N ASN A 167 8.36 -19.23 1.90
CA ASN A 167 9.55 -18.94 1.11
C ASN A 167 9.08 -18.51 -0.28
N ARG A 168 8.61 -17.26 -0.38
CA ARG A 168 8.11 -16.66 -1.63
C ARG A 168 8.73 -15.27 -1.75
N LYS A 169 9.22 -14.94 -2.95
CA LYS A 169 9.71 -13.59 -3.29
C LYS A 169 8.62 -12.56 -2.96
N GLY A 170 9.01 -11.43 -2.40
CA GLY A 170 8.09 -10.36 -1.99
C GLY A 170 7.49 -10.53 -0.58
N TYR A 171 7.64 -11.72 0.05
CA TYR A 171 7.09 -12.02 1.38
C TYR A 171 8.17 -12.28 2.43
N GLU A 172 9.43 -11.94 2.15
CA GLU A 172 10.58 -12.12 3.04
C GLU A 172 10.47 -11.28 4.32
N HIS A 173 9.64 -10.24 4.29
CA HIS A 173 9.34 -9.39 5.44
C HIS A 173 8.39 -10.04 6.43
N CYS A 174 7.56 -10.99 5.99
CA CYS A 174 6.56 -11.63 6.84
C CYS A 174 7.20 -12.40 8.00
N ARG A 175 6.72 -12.11 9.21
CA ARG A 175 7.16 -12.71 10.48
C ARG A 175 5.96 -13.30 11.21
N SER A 176 6.21 -14.06 12.29
CA SER A 176 5.15 -14.38 13.25
C SER A 176 4.56 -13.09 13.83
N HIS A 177 3.32 -13.13 14.32
CA HIS A 177 2.66 -11.98 14.95
C HIS A 177 3.54 -11.29 16.01
N LYS A 178 4.12 -12.09 16.93
CA LYS A 178 5.00 -11.57 17.98
C LYS A 178 6.21 -10.83 17.43
N GLU A 179 6.87 -11.41 16.42
CA GLU A 179 8.05 -10.78 15.79
C GLU A 179 7.64 -9.52 15.03
N ALA A 180 6.52 -9.55 14.28
CA ALA A 180 6.01 -8.39 13.57
C ALA A 180 5.78 -7.21 14.52
N VAL A 181 5.04 -7.42 15.63
CA VAL A 181 4.81 -6.37 16.64
C VAL A 181 6.11 -5.91 17.29
N THR A 182 7.05 -6.83 17.58
CA THR A 182 8.36 -6.47 18.13
C THR A 182 9.17 -5.60 17.16
N GLU A 183 9.15 -5.91 15.86
CA GLU A 183 9.84 -5.11 14.84
C GLU A 183 9.17 -3.75 14.65
N LEU A 184 7.83 -3.69 14.61
CA LEU A 184 7.05 -2.45 14.48
C LEU A 184 7.29 -1.46 15.63
N THR A 185 7.49 -1.97 16.85
CA THR A 185 7.71 -1.13 18.04
C THR A 185 9.17 -1.01 18.44
N SER A 186 10.11 -1.47 17.59
CA SER A 186 11.54 -1.60 17.92
C SER A 186 12.28 -0.28 18.15
N TYR A 187 11.68 0.86 17.82
CA TYR A 187 12.21 2.20 18.05
C TYR A 187 11.49 2.96 19.17
N GLY A 188 10.72 2.26 20.00
CA GLY A 188 9.96 2.86 21.09
C GLY A 188 8.64 3.49 20.66
N ASP A 189 8.16 3.16 19.44
CA ASP A 189 6.86 3.57 18.97
C ASP A 189 5.76 2.82 19.73
N LEU A 190 4.65 3.51 19.98
CA LEU A 190 3.51 2.94 20.69
C LEU A 190 2.55 2.32 19.70
N LEU A 191 2.27 1.03 19.81
CA LEU A 191 1.17 0.40 19.11
C LEU A 191 -0.15 0.82 19.78
N LEU A 192 -0.89 1.74 19.12
CA LEU A 192 -2.16 2.24 19.63
C LEU A 192 -3.31 1.30 19.34
N GLN A 193 -3.31 0.70 18.15
CA GLN A 193 -4.38 -0.19 17.72
C GLN A 193 -3.86 -1.20 16.70
N GLU A 194 -4.37 -2.42 16.80
CA GLU A 194 -4.25 -3.47 15.79
C GLU A 194 -5.64 -3.96 15.41
N VAL A 195 -5.92 -4.06 14.11
CA VAL A 195 -7.19 -4.56 13.58
C VAL A 195 -6.91 -5.73 12.66
N SER A 196 -7.58 -6.86 12.89
CA SER A 196 -7.53 -7.96 11.92
C SER A 196 -8.30 -7.59 10.65
N THR A 197 -7.65 -7.67 9.52
CA THR A 197 -8.25 -7.43 8.19
C THR A 197 -8.51 -8.73 7.43
N GLN A 198 -8.32 -9.88 8.06
CA GLN A 198 -8.30 -11.20 7.41
C GLN A 198 -9.52 -11.52 6.54
N ASP A 199 -10.74 -11.28 7.05
CA ASP A 199 -11.96 -11.61 6.29
C ASP A 199 -12.18 -10.61 5.15
N LEU A 200 -11.84 -9.35 5.37
CA LEU A 200 -11.85 -8.32 4.34
C LEU A 200 -10.81 -8.61 3.26
N THR A 201 -9.60 -8.96 3.62
CA THR A 201 -8.51 -9.31 2.69
C THR A 201 -8.94 -10.44 1.76
N ARG A 202 -9.63 -11.47 2.27
CA ARG A 202 -10.18 -12.54 1.41
C ARG A 202 -11.19 -12.05 0.40
N GLN A 203 -12.10 -11.15 0.80
CA GLN A 203 -13.09 -10.58 -0.11
C GLN A 203 -12.44 -9.70 -1.18
N ILE A 204 -11.51 -8.84 -0.76
CA ILE A 204 -10.74 -7.97 -1.65
C ILE A 204 -9.98 -8.81 -2.66
N ASN A 205 -9.25 -9.83 -2.23
CA ASN A 205 -8.43 -10.67 -3.10
C ASN A 205 -9.26 -11.44 -4.13
N ARG A 206 -10.41 -11.99 -3.73
CA ARG A 206 -11.32 -12.67 -4.67
C ARG A 206 -11.83 -11.72 -5.73
N HIS A 207 -12.24 -10.52 -5.33
CA HIS A 207 -12.70 -9.49 -6.27
C HIS A 207 -11.56 -9.04 -7.18
N TYR A 208 -10.39 -8.77 -6.61
CA TYR A 208 -9.19 -8.36 -7.31
C TYR A 208 -8.81 -9.38 -8.40
N PHE A 209 -8.73 -10.66 -8.03
CA PHE A 209 -8.40 -11.73 -8.97
C PHE A 209 -9.44 -11.88 -10.08
N ALA A 210 -10.73 -11.84 -9.77
CA ALA A 210 -11.79 -11.93 -10.77
C ALA A 210 -11.73 -10.79 -11.81
N VAL A 211 -11.36 -9.58 -11.37
CA VAL A 211 -11.14 -8.42 -12.26
C VAL A 211 -9.94 -8.65 -13.16
N ILE A 212 -8.81 -9.07 -12.60
CA ILE A 212 -7.58 -9.35 -13.36
C ILE A 212 -7.82 -10.45 -14.39
N GLU A 213 -8.47 -11.55 -14.00
CA GLU A 213 -8.80 -12.65 -14.93
C GLU A 213 -9.68 -12.17 -16.08
N LYS A 214 -10.75 -11.41 -15.78
CA LYS A 214 -11.63 -10.83 -16.79
C LYS A 214 -10.87 -9.91 -17.76
N ARG A 215 -10.08 -8.99 -17.23
CA ARG A 215 -9.31 -8.03 -18.04
C ARG A 215 -8.17 -8.70 -18.79
N GLY A 216 -7.52 -9.71 -18.20
CA GLY A 216 -6.52 -10.51 -18.88
C GLY A 216 -7.09 -11.24 -20.11
N LYS A 217 -8.29 -11.83 -20.02
CA LYS A 217 -8.99 -12.43 -21.18
C LYS A 217 -9.29 -11.42 -22.29
N GLN A 218 -9.67 -10.19 -21.93
CA GLN A 218 -9.90 -9.11 -22.90
C GLN A 218 -8.58 -8.64 -23.53
N LEU A 219 -7.52 -8.48 -22.73
CA LEU A 219 -6.20 -8.11 -23.21
C LEU A 219 -5.64 -9.16 -24.17
N LEU A 220 -5.80 -10.44 -23.86
CA LEU A 220 -5.40 -11.56 -24.71
C LEU A 220 -6.09 -11.52 -26.08
N SER A 221 -7.37 -11.16 -26.12
CA SER A 221 -8.12 -11.03 -27.39
C SER A 221 -7.61 -9.87 -28.26
N ALA A 222 -7.10 -8.79 -27.62
CA ALA A 222 -6.56 -7.62 -28.30
C ALA A 222 -5.08 -7.78 -28.66
N HIS A 223 -4.33 -8.55 -27.87
CA HIS A 223 -2.87 -8.74 -27.94
C HIS A 223 -2.51 -10.23 -27.84
N PRO A 224 -2.81 -11.05 -28.88
CA PRO A 224 -2.49 -12.49 -28.87
C PRO A 224 -0.99 -12.77 -28.74
N GLU A 225 -0.14 -11.85 -29.19
CA GLU A 225 1.32 -11.94 -29.08
C GLU A 225 1.82 -11.95 -27.63
N LEU A 226 1.03 -11.45 -26.67
CA LEU A 226 1.33 -11.41 -25.25
C LEU A 226 0.75 -12.59 -24.45
N GLU A 227 0.22 -13.63 -25.13
CA GLU A 227 -0.52 -14.72 -24.52
C GLU A 227 0.21 -15.36 -23.33
N SER A 228 1.48 -15.72 -23.53
CA SER A 228 2.28 -16.40 -22.50
C SER A 228 2.48 -15.51 -21.26
N LEU A 229 2.72 -14.21 -21.47
CA LEU A 229 2.95 -13.24 -20.40
C LEU A 229 1.66 -12.97 -19.62
N ILE A 230 0.53 -12.82 -20.30
CA ILE A 230 -0.78 -12.60 -19.68
C ILE A 230 -1.19 -13.81 -18.83
N LYS A 231 -1.04 -15.02 -19.37
CA LYS A 231 -1.35 -16.26 -18.63
C LYS A 231 -0.47 -16.41 -17.40
N ASN A 232 0.84 -16.20 -17.54
CA ASN A 232 1.77 -16.27 -16.43
C ASN A 232 1.42 -15.25 -15.34
N TYR A 233 1.07 -14.03 -15.70
CA TYR A 233 0.66 -13.00 -14.73
C TYR A 233 -0.61 -13.42 -13.97
N ILE A 234 -1.63 -13.96 -14.65
CA ILE A 234 -2.86 -14.46 -14.02
C ILE A 234 -2.54 -15.62 -13.06
N GLU A 235 -1.66 -16.54 -13.45
CA GLU A 235 -1.25 -17.67 -12.61
C GLU A 235 -0.50 -17.21 -11.35
N LEU A 236 0.42 -16.22 -11.48
CA LEU A 236 1.14 -15.62 -10.35
C LEU A 236 0.18 -14.94 -9.36
N GLN A 237 -0.82 -14.22 -9.87
CA GLN A 237 -1.85 -13.58 -9.04
C GLN A 237 -2.75 -14.61 -8.33
N ALA A 238 -3.10 -15.71 -9.00
CA ALA A 238 -3.84 -16.81 -8.38
C ALA A 238 -3.05 -17.50 -7.25
N GLU A 239 -1.76 -17.70 -7.49
CA GLU A 239 -0.85 -18.26 -6.47
C GLU A 239 -0.68 -17.33 -5.28
N GLU A 240 -0.50 -16.04 -5.53
CA GLU A 240 -0.38 -15.02 -4.48
C GLU A 240 -1.63 -15.00 -3.60
N ASN A 241 -2.82 -14.95 -4.19
CA ASN A 241 -4.07 -15.00 -3.45
C ASN A 241 -4.17 -16.23 -2.55
N ARG A 242 -3.81 -17.42 -3.07
CA ARG A 242 -3.78 -18.65 -2.28
C ARG A 242 -2.82 -18.55 -1.09
N VAL A 243 -1.61 -18.02 -1.33
CA VAL A 243 -0.61 -17.82 -0.26
C VAL A 243 -1.15 -16.89 0.82
N ILE A 244 -1.74 -15.75 0.43
CA ILE A 244 -2.32 -14.79 1.37
C ILE A 244 -3.46 -15.48 2.17
N GLU A 245 -4.38 -16.18 1.50
CA GLU A 245 -5.50 -16.84 2.18
C GLU A 245 -5.06 -17.93 3.16
N GLU A 246 -4.04 -18.71 2.83
CA GLU A 246 -3.60 -19.88 3.61
C GLU A 246 -2.53 -19.54 4.66
N LYS A 247 -1.60 -18.64 4.36
CA LYS A 247 -0.36 -18.43 5.14
C LYS A 247 -0.32 -17.12 5.89
N ILE A 248 -1.04 -16.10 5.43
CA ILE A 248 -0.97 -14.74 5.97
C ILE A 248 -2.25 -14.42 6.76
N ALA A 249 -2.10 -13.81 7.91
CA ALA A 249 -3.16 -13.13 8.62
C ALA A 249 -3.06 -11.64 8.36
N GLY A 250 -4.03 -11.08 7.64
CA GLY A 250 -4.09 -9.65 7.36
C GLY A 250 -4.29 -8.84 8.63
N ALA A 251 -3.53 -7.77 8.77
CA ALA A 251 -3.57 -6.87 9.92
C ALA A 251 -3.27 -5.42 9.52
N LEU A 252 -3.95 -4.52 10.20
CA LEU A 252 -3.70 -3.09 10.12
C LEU A 252 -3.22 -2.61 11.50
N TRP A 253 -2.08 -1.94 11.51
CA TRP A 253 -1.47 -1.38 12.72
C TRP A 253 -1.48 0.14 12.67
N LEU A 254 -1.96 0.77 13.73
CA LEU A 254 -1.82 2.19 14.02
C LEU A 254 -0.78 2.37 15.11
N LEU A 255 0.31 3.04 14.75
CA LEU A 255 1.39 3.36 15.71
C LEU A 255 1.47 4.87 15.92
N GLN A 256 1.94 5.27 17.10
CA GLN A 256 2.34 6.65 17.38
C GLN A 256 3.86 6.68 17.54
N LYS A 257 4.52 7.59 16.83
CA LYS A 257 5.96 7.79 16.95
C LYS A 257 6.32 8.21 18.38
N GLY A 258 7.11 7.37 19.02
CA GLY A 258 7.69 7.67 20.34
C GLY A 258 8.74 8.78 20.25
N ARG A 259 8.95 9.47 21.35
CA ARG A 259 10.05 10.46 21.47
C ARG A 259 11.39 9.74 21.31
N GLU A 260 12.30 10.34 20.57
CA GLU A 260 13.67 9.87 20.54
C GLU A 260 14.28 10.19 21.91
N ASN A 261 14.63 9.14 22.67
CA ASN A 261 15.45 9.32 23.85
C ASN A 261 16.86 9.72 23.36
N HIS A 262 17.13 11.01 23.37
CA HIS A 262 18.50 11.50 23.22
C HIS A 262 19.30 11.05 24.48
N THR A 263 19.88 9.85 24.40
CA THR A 263 20.88 9.36 25.34
C THR A 263 22.27 9.78 24.86
#